data_9b1154358ff9590972f29ec2a65f2719
#
_entry.id   9b1154358ff9590972f29ec2a65f2719
#
_cell.length_a   1.000
_cell.length_b   1.000
_cell.length_c   1.000
_cell.angle_alpha   90.00
_cell.angle_beta   90.00
_cell.angle_gamma   90.00
#
_symmetry.space_group_name_H-M   'P 1'
#
loop_
_entity.id
_entity.type
_entity.pdbx_description
1 polymer ?
#
loop_
_entity_poly.entity_id
_entity_poly.type
_entity_poly.pdbx_seq_one_letter_code
_entity_poly.pdbx_strand_id
1 'polypeptide(L)'
;MRRRDFIKFFGGAALWPLSAQAQQPERMRLIGILLPAAVGDPAAKRQLAAFVRQLEELGWAEGRNLQIDYRWGAGEPERMQVFAKELVELKPNVILARSTPVTAALLRQTRTIPIVFTVVSDPVGEGFVESLARPGGNVTGFTNVEFSLTGKWLELLKEIAPGIKRVAFIFDPKLAPGGGSYYTRLIEASAATSAVVPTVAPVHDAVEIERAIGEFAREQNGGLVVLPDATTLGHRELIVALAARHRVPAIYAFRDIVVDGGLISYGIDIVEQYRQAAGYVDRILKGAKPAELPVQLPAKFEMTINLKTAKTLSLDVPLLLQQRADEVIE
;
A
#
# COMPACT_ATOMS: atom_id res chain seq x y z
N MET A 1 18.86 20.41 -93.22
CA MET A 1 19.93 21.32 -92.76
C MET A 1 19.90 21.40 -91.25
N ARG A 2 20.99 20.91 -90.65
CA ARG A 2 21.72 21.52 -89.48
C ARG A 2 20.93 21.69 -88.23
N ARG A 3 21.32 21.24 -87.12
CA ARG A 3 22.55 21.00 -86.33
C ARG A 3 22.07 20.90 -84.88
N ARG A 4 22.43 19.82 -84.17
CA ARG A 4 23.53 19.83 -83.16
C ARG A 4 23.14 20.55 -81.88
N ASP A 5 23.08 19.81 -80.89
CA ASP A 5 23.96 19.45 -79.76
C ASP A 5 23.51 20.16 -78.49
N PHE A 6 23.28 19.56 -77.40
CA PHE A 6 24.28 19.23 -76.39
C PHE A 6 23.56 18.66 -75.14
N ILE A 7 23.77 17.44 -74.97
CA ILE A 7 23.50 16.80 -73.71
C ILE A 7 24.49 17.38 -72.68
N LYS A 8 24.02 18.09 -71.66
CA LYS A 8 24.79 18.29 -70.46
C LYS A 8 24.14 17.53 -69.32
N PHE A 9 24.75 16.40 -69.01
CA PHE A 9 24.60 15.68 -67.73
C PHE A 9 25.01 16.62 -66.64
N PHE A 10 24.06 17.08 -65.87
CA PHE A 10 24.32 17.55 -64.53
C PHE A 10 23.79 16.52 -63.54
N GLY A 11 24.69 15.68 -63.04
CA GLY A 11 24.46 14.81 -61.88
C GLY A 11 24.21 15.66 -60.65
N GLY A 12 22.94 15.87 -60.34
CA GLY A 12 22.50 16.41 -59.04
C GLY A 12 22.57 15.27 -58.05
N ALA A 13 23.68 15.20 -57.28
CA ALA A 13 23.70 14.45 -56.05
C ALA A 13 22.67 15.04 -55.13
N ALA A 14 21.53 14.37 -54.99
CA ALA A 14 20.55 14.66 -53.97
C ALA A 14 21.21 14.34 -52.60
N LEU A 15 21.79 15.37 -51.98
CA LEU A 15 22.12 15.37 -50.57
C LEU A 15 20.78 15.34 -49.84
N TRP A 16 20.27 14.13 -49.54
CA TRP A 16 19.30 13.97 -48.52
C TRP A 16 19.94 14.45 -47.20
N PRO A 17 19.39 15.44 -46.53
CA PRO A 17 19.79 15.69 -45.17
C PRO A 17 19.38 14.43 -44.40
N LEU A 18 20.36 13.61 -44.03
CA LEU A 18 20.23 12.71 -42.88
C LEU A 18 19.89 13.65 -41.72
N SER A 19 18.59 13.82 -41.48
CA SER A 19 18.08 14.35 -40.24
C SER A 19 18.59 13.39 -39.17
N ALA A 20 19.78 13.66 -38.66
CA ALA A 20 20.21 13.18 -37.38
C ALA A 20 19.11 13.69 -36.46
N GLN A 21 18.11 12.85 -36.17
CA GLN A 21 17.33 13.00 -34.98
C GLN A 21 18.37 12.91 -33.84
N ALA A 22 18.93 14.08 -33.50
CA ALA A 22 19.62 14.23 -32.25
C ALA A 22 18.61 13.74 -31.22
N GLN A 23 18.82 12.55 -30.68
CA GLN A 23 18.14 12.08 -29.49
C GLN A 23 18.39 13.20 -28.49
N GLN A 24 17.37 14.05 -28.31
CA GLN A 24 17.38 14.95 -27.16
C GLN A 24 17.66 14.06 -25.97
N PRO A 25 18.71 14.35 -25.17
CA PRO A 25 19.01 13.53 -24.02
C PRO A 25 17.71 13.43 -23.24
N GLU A 26 17.20 12.20 -23.09
CA GLU A 26 15.96 11.94 -22.35
C GLU A 26 16.10 12.66 -21.00
N ARG A 27 15.26 13.67 -20.80
CA ARG A 27 15.36 14.52 -19.60
C ARG A 27 15.19 13.64 -18.38
N MET A 28 16.23 13.53 -17.55
CA MET A 28 16.22 12.77 -16.32
C MET A 28 14.99 13.15 -15.48
N ARG A 29 14.17 12.16 -15.14
CA ARG A 29 13.00 12.34 -14.26
C ARG A 29 13.38 11.92 -12.85
N LEU A 30 12.89 12.65 -11.86
CA LEU A 30 13.09 12.35 -10.45
C LEU A 30 11.77 11.87 -9.83
N ILE A 31 11.79 10.69 -9.21
CA ILE A 31 10.72 10.18 -8.37
C ILE A 31 11.18 10.25 -6.91
N GLY A 32 10.39 10.87 -6.04
CA GLY A 32 10.54 10.72 -4.60
C GLY A 32 9.72 9.54 -4.09
N ILE A 33 10.24 8.77 -3.15
CA ILE A 33 9.48 7.70 -2.48
C ILE A 33 9.58 7.87 -0.97
N LEU A 34 8.43 7.95 -0.30
CA LEU A 34 8.37 8.00 1.16
C LEU A 34 7.57 6.83 1.71
N LEU A 35 8.20 6.05 2.58
CA LEU A 35 7.65 4.83 3.18
C LEU A 35 7.65 4.93 4.71
N PRO A 36 6.63 4.41 5.41
CA PRO A 36 6.63 4.32 6.87
C PRO A 36 7.51 3.19 7.39
N ALA A 37 7.99 2.29 6.55
CA ALA A 37 8.81 1.14 6.92
C ALA A 37 10.22 1.53 7.34
N ALA A 38 10.89 0.64 8.07
CA ALA A 38 12.31 0.75 8.36
C ALA A 38 13.17 0.39 7.12
N VAL A 39 14.37 0.93 7.07
CA VAL A 39 15.38 0.54 6.07
C VAL A 39 15.64 -0.96 6.19
N GLY A 40 15.51 -1.67 5.07
CA GLY A 40 15.79 -3.12 5.07
C GLY A 40 14.57 -4.01 5.24
N ASP A 41 13.39 -3.48 5.54
CA ASP A 41 12.14 -4.26 5.65
C ASP A 41 11.93 -5.13 4.40
N PRO A 42 11.85 -6.48 4.54
CA PRO A 42 11.77 -7.38 3.38
C PRO A 42 10.48 -7.21 2.57
N ALA A 43 9.36 -6.91 3.22
CA ALA A 43 8.09 -6.70 2.56
C ALA A 43 8.13 -5.42 1.71
N ALA A 44 8.63 -4.31 2.28
CA ALA A 44 8.79 -3.06 1.56
C ALA A 44 9.76 -3.19 0.37
N LYS A 45 10.84 -3.97 0.52
CA LYS A 45 11.76 -4.26 -0.60
C LYS A 45 11.08 -5.01 -1.74
N ARG A 46 10.27 -6.03 -1.45
CA ARG A 46 9.51 -6.78 -2.48
C ARG A 46 8.53 -5.86 -3.22
N GLN A 47 7.83 -5.01 -2.48
CA GLN A 47 6.85 -4.05 -3.04
C GLN A 47 7.54 -3.03 -3.96
N LEU A 48 8.66 -2.44 -3.50
CA LEU A 48 9.46 -1.52 -4.30
C LEU A 48 10.07 -2.18 -5.54
N ALA A 49 10.56 -3.43 -5.42
CA ALA A 49 11.09 -4.17 -6.56
C ALA A 49 10.02 -4.36 -7.65
N ALA A 50 8.77 -4.65 -7.26
CA ALA A 50 7.66 -4.76 -8.21
C ALA A 50 7.33 -3.41 -8.87
N PHE A 51 7.37 -2.31 -8.12
CA PHE A 51 7.19 -0.96 -8.65
C PHE A 51 8.27 -0.58 -9.66
N VAL A 52 9.56 -0.77 -9.30
CA VAL A 52 10.69 -0.45 -10.15
C VAL A 52 10.68 -1.30 -11.43
N ARG A 53 10.46 -2.61 -11.29
CA ARG A 53 10.35 -3.50 -12.45
C ARG A 53 9.23 -3.07 -13.40
N GLN A 54 8.07 -2.69 -12.88
CA GLN A 54 6.98 -2.22 -13.72
C GLN A 54 7.33 -0.89 -14.43
N LEU A 55 8.07 0.01 -13.78
CA LEU A 55 8.58 1.22 -14.42
C LEU A 55 9.57 0.87 -15.55
N GLU A 56 10.45 -0.11 -15.36
CA GLU A 56 11.38 -0.59 -16.40
C GLU A 56 10.63 -1.15 -17.60
N GLU A 57 9.58 -1.94 -17.39
CA GLU A 57 8.70 -2.46 -18.46
C GLU A 57 7.98 -1.32 -19.22
N LEU A 58 7.72 -0.19 -18.56
CA LEU A 58 7.14 1.02 -19.15
C LEU A 58 8.17 1.95 -19.80
N GLY A 59 9.47 1.58 -19.78
CA GLY A 59 10.57 2.29 -20.43
C GLY A 59 11.35 3.24 -19.52
N TRP A 60 11.05 3.28 -18.22
CA TRP A 60 11.78 4.09 -17.24
C TRP A 60 12.86 3.25 -16.56
N ALA A 61 14.13 3.61 -16.75
CA ALA A 61 15.25 2.89 -16.16
C ALA A 61 16.10 3.82 -15.30
N GLU A 62 16.36 3.42 -14.06
CA GLU A 62 17.20 4.16 -13.12
C GLU A 62 18.63 4.31 -13.68
N GLY A 63 19.20 5.51 -13.56
CA GLY A 63 20.51 5.86 -14.12
C GLY A 63 20.51 6.21 -15.62
N ARG A 64 19.43 5.93 -16.38
CA ARG A 64 19.30 6.28 -17.80
C ARG A 64 18.40 7.52 -18.00
N ASN A 65 17.14 7.43 -17.63
CA ASN A 65 16.12 8.49 -17.77
C ASN A 65 15.31 8.70 -16.49
N LEU A 66 15.63 7.95 -15.44
CA LEU A 66 14.99 7.98 -14.15
C LEU A 66 16.03 8.02 -13.02
N GLN A 67 15.74 8.82 -12.00
CA GLN A 67 16.38 8.81 -10.69
C GLN A 67 15.31 8.59 -9.63
N ILE A 68 15.59 7.79 -8.60
CA ILE A 68 14.68 7.54 -7.49
C ILE A 68 15.35 7.93 -6.18
N ASP A 69 14.68 8.74 -5.38
CA ASP A 69 15.13 9.14 -4.06
C ASP A 69 14.22 8.53 -2.99
N TYR A 70 14.79 7.70 -2.12
CA TYR A 70 14.06 6.93 -1.12
C TYR A 70 14.18 7.56 0.28
N ARG A 71 13.07 7.62 1.02
CA ARG A 71 13.02 8.00 2.43
C ARG A 71 12.24 6.96 3.23
N TRP A 72 12.78 6.60 4.38
CA TRP A 72 12.28 5.53 5.25
C TRP A 72 11.94 6.09 6.62
N GLY A 73 10.65 6.18 6.91
CA GLY A 73 10.11 6.82 8.12
C GLY A 73 10.23 5.98 9.39
N ALA A 74 10.47 4.65 9.28
CA ALA A 74 10.62 3.72 10.40
C ALA A 74 9.45 3.75 11.42
N GLY A 75 8.23 4.06 10.98
CA GLY A 75 7.08 4.19 11.86
C GLY A 75 6.99 5.50 12.66
N GLU A 76 7.99 6.37 12.56
CA GLU A 76 8.10 7.60 13.37
C GLU A 76 7.42 8.80 12.67
N PRO A 77 6.34 9.38 13.23
CA PRO A 77 5.60 10.48 12.59
C PRO A 77 6.45 11.73 12.34
N GLU A 78 7.31 12.11 13.30
CA GLU A 78 8.19 13.27 13.15
C GLU A 78 9.19 13.08 12.01
N ARG A 79 9.74 11.87 11.89
CA ARG A 79 10.68 11.52 10.81
C ARG A 79 10.01 11.57 9.45
N MET A 80 8.75 11.13 9.35
CA MET A 80 7.97 11.25 8.12
C MET A 80 7.75 12.71 7.73
N GLN A 81 7.52 13.64 8.69
CA GLN A 81 7.40 15.07 8.41
C GLN A 81 8.71 15.68 7.88
N VAL A 82 9.85 15.36 8.51
CA VAL A 82 11.17 15.82 8.06
C VAL A 82 11.45 15.33 6.64
N PHE A 83 11.27 14.04 6.39
CA PHE A 83 11.51 13.46 5.07
C PHE A 83 10.54 13.92 3.99
N ALA A 84 9.29 14.22 4.35
CA ALA A 84 8.35 14.84 3.41
C ALA A 84 8.83 16.21 2.95
N LYS A 85 9.34 17.03 3.87
CA LYS A 85 9.93 18.34 3.54
C LYS A 85 11.16 18.19 2.65
N GLU A 86 12.12 17.34 3.02
CA GLU A 86 13.32 17.09 2.21
C GLU A 86 12.99 16.65 0.78
N LEU A 87 12.05 15.68 0.62
CA LEU A 87 11.66 15.22 -0.71
C LEU A 87 11.02 16.33 -1.55
N VAL A 88 10.19 17.17 -0.95
CA VAL A 88 9.56 18.30 -1.67
C VAL A 88 10.61 19.34 -2.10
N GLU A 89 11.65 19.58 -1.29
CA GLU A 89 12.76 20.49 -1.62
C GLU A 89 13.57 20.00 -2.84
N LEU A 90 13.65 18.70 -3.08
CA LEU A 90 14.25 18.12 -4.29
C LEU A 90 13.45 18.38 -5.56
N LYS A 91 12.21 18.86 -5.46
CA LYS A 91 11.28 19.13 -6.56
C LYS A 91 11.13 17.95 -7.53
N PRO A 92 10.78 16.74 -7.05
CA PRO A 92 10.59 15.59 -7.91
C PRO A 92 9.42 15.80 -8.89
N ASN A 93 9.44 15.04 -9.98
CA ASN A 93 8.35 15.07 -10.97
C ASN A 93 7.07 14.41 -10.41
N VAL A 94 7.23 13.44 -9.49
CA VAL A 94 6.14 12.75 -8.80
C VAL A 94 6.68 12.13 -7.50
N ILE A 95 5.82 11.99 -6.49
CA ILE A 95 6.15 11.30 -5.25
C ILE A 95 5.23 10.09 -5.08
N LEU A 96 5.81 8.91 -4.82
CA LEU A 96 5.10 7.73 -4.34
C LEU A 96 5.03 7.79 -2.81
N ALA A 97 3.81 7.79 -2.28
CA ALA A 97 3.53 7.85 -0.85
C ALA A 97 2.87 6.56 -0.37
N ARG A 98 3.41 5.89 0.65
CA ARG A 98 2.75 4.74 1.25
C ARG A 98 2.13 5.11 2.58
N SER A 99 0.83 4.86 2.75
CA SER A 99 0.02 5.07 3.96
C SER A 99 -0.58 6.47 4.13
N THR A 100 -1.65 6.53 4.92
CA THR A 100 -2.36 7.77 5.27
C THR A 100 -1.44 8.82 5.93
N PRO A 101 -0.64 8.51 6.99
CA PRO A 101 0.21 9.53 7.62
C PRO A 101 1.31 10.06 6.72
N VAL A 102 1.89 9.23 5.84
CA VAL A 102 2.88 9.69 4.85
C VAL A 102 2.25 10.63 3.83
N THR A 103 1.08 10.29 3.31
CA THR A 103 0.35 11.14 2.37
C THR A 103 -0.03 12.47 3.00
N ALA A 104 -0.51 12.45 4.25
CA ALA A 104 -0.80 13.66 5.02
C ALA A 104 0.45 14.53 5.24
N ALA A 105 1.60 13.93 5.55
CA ALA A 105 2.86 14.64 5.73
C ALA A 105 3.29 15.38 4.45
N LEU A 106 3.22 14.72 3.30
CA LEU A 106 3.55 15.30 2.00
C LEU A 106 2.58 16.43 1.61
N LEU A 107 1.29 16.26 1.86
CA LEU A 107 0.28 17.26 1.54
C LEU A 107 0.39 18.55 2.37
N ARG A 108 1.03 18.50 3.54
CA ARG A 108 1.39 19.71 4.31
C ARG A 108 2.54 20.48 3.67
N GLN A 109 3.38 19.83 2.87
CA GLN A 109 4.57 20.42 2.25
C GLN A 109 4.32 20.88 0.82
N THR A 110 3.41 20.24 0.06
CA THR A 110 3.16 20.60 -1.34
C THR A 110 1.70 20.43 -1.75
N ARG A 111 1.24 21.36 -2.62
CA ARG A 111 -0.06 21.29 -3.32
C ARG A 111 0.11 21.25 -4.83
N THR A 112 1.35 21.12 -5.33
CA THR A 112 1.66 21.20 -6.76
C THR A 112 2.43 20.00 -7.28
N ILE A 113 3.33 19.42 -6.48
CA ILE A 113 4.04 18.19 -6.89
C ILE A 113 3.04 17.02 -6.90
N PRO A 114 2.93 16.29 -8.01
CA PRO A 114 2.10 15.09 -8.10
C PRO A 114 2.43 14.06 -7.02
N ILE A 115 1.40 13.51 -6.38
CA ILE A 115 1.54 12.43 -5.39
C ILE A 115 0.67 11.26 -5.82
N VAL A 116 1.26 10.07 -5.91
CA VAL A 116 0.56 8.80 -6.05
C VAL A 116 0.65 8.05 -4.73
N PHE A 117 -0.48 7.88 -4.06
CA PHE A 117 -0.48 7.12 -2.81
C PHE A 117 -0.82 5.64 -3.02
N THR A 118 -0.34 4.81 -2.10
CA THR A 118 -0.72 3.40 -1.93
C THR A 118 -1.08 3.15 -0.47
N VAL A 119 -1.92 2.16 -0.21
CA VAL A 119 -2.26 1.72 1.16
C VAL A 119 -2.85 2.88 2.00
N VAL A 120 -3.75 3.66 1.42
CA VAL A 120 -4.53 4.70 2.11
C VAL A 120 -5.96 4.22 2.32
N SER A 121 -6.49 4.32 3.54
CA SER A 121 -7.78 3.71 3.89
C SER A 121 -8.98 4.60 3.52
N ASP A 122 -8.94 5.90 3.82
CA ASP A 122 -10.05 6.84 3.58
C ASP A 122 -9.55 8.16 2.99
N PRO A 123 -9.18 8.21 1.71
CA PRO A 123 -8.61 9.43 1.12
C PRO A 123 -9.60 10.58 0.99
N VAL A 124 -10.92 10.29 0.96
CA VAL A 124 -11.97 11.31 0.91
C VAL A 124 -12.21 11.89 2.30
N GLY A 125 -12.37 11.03 3.32
CA GLY A 125 -12.57 11.46 4.70
C GLY A 125 -11.37 12.22 5.27
N GLU A 126 -10.15 11.90 4.81
CA GLU A 126 -8.92 12.63 5.13
C GLU A 126 -8.78 13.96 4.36
N GLY A 127 -9.68 14.25 3.42
CA GLY A 127 -9.59 15.45 2.57
C GLY A 127 -8.41 15.46 1.61
N PHE A 128 -7.84 14.30 1.28
CA PHE A 128 -6.76 14.20 0.29
C PHE A 128 -7.27 14.41 -1.12
N VAL A 129 -8.47 13.90 -1.40
CA VAL A 129 -9.15 14.00 -2.69
C VAL A 129 -10.60 14.44 -2.50
N GLU A 130 -11.17 15.11 -3.50
CA GLU A 130 -12.58 15.54 -3.47
C GLU A 130 -13.54 14.36 -3.57
N SER A 131 -13.21 13.40 -4.43
CA SER A 131 -13.91 12.12 -4.57
C SER A 131 -12.99 11.08 -5.19
N LEU A 132 -13.36 9.79 -5.10
CA LEU A 132 -12.57 8.72 -5.72
C LEU A 132 -12.55 8.84 -7.25
N ALA A 133 -13.68 9.22 -7.87
CA ALA A 133 -13.78 9.35 -9.32
C ALA A 133 -13.08 10.61 -9.86
N ARG A 134 -13.03 11.68 -9.07
CA ARG A 134 -12.40 12.96 -9.42
C ARG A 134 -11.62 13.49 -8.23
N PRO A 135 -10.31 13.18 -8.16
CA PRO A 135 -9.46 13.61 -7.05
C PRO A 135 -9.37 15.11 -6.85
N GLY A 136 -9.40 15.92 -7.92
CA GLY A 136 -9.50 17.38 -7.87
C GLY A 136 -8.19 18.13 -7.62
N GLY A 137 -7.18 17.49 -7.03
CA GLY A 137 -5.91 18.12 -6.63
C GLY A 137 -4.66 17.50 -7.27
N ASN A 138 -3.55 17.62 -6.57
CA ASN A 138 -2.27 17.03 -6.98
C ASN A 138 -2.06 15.58 -6.49
N VAL A 139 -3.10 14.93 -5.99
CA VAL A 139 -3.04 13.60 -5.34
C VAL A 139 -4.00 12.64 -5.99
N THR A 140 -3.55 11.42 -6.20
CA THR A 140 -4.35 10.25 -6.61
C THR A 140 -3.71 8.98 -6.07
N GLY A 141 -4.31 7.81 -6.30
CA GLY A 141 -3.67 6.56 -5.89
C GLY A 141 -4.63 5.41 -5.66
N PHE A 142 -4.30 4.56 -4.66
CA PHE A 142 -4.90 3.26 -4.46
C PHE A 142 -5.25 3.04 -2.98
N THR A 143 -6.51 2.73 -2.70
CA THR A 143 -6.98 2.45 -1.34
C THR A 143 -6.71 1.00 -0.94
N ASN A 144 -6.68 0.74 0.37
CA ASN A 144 -6.41 -0.61 0.91
C ASN A 144 -7.58 -1.22 1.67
N VAL A 145 -8.59 -0.44 2.03
CA VAL A 145 -9.75 -0.90 2.81
C VAL A 145 -11.05 -0.54 2.10
N GLU A 146 -11.90 -1.54 1.95
CA GLU A 146 -13.31 -1.36 1.63
C GLU A 146 -14.17 -1.50 2.89
N PHE A 147 -15.34 -0.88 2.87
CA PHE A 147 -16.30 -0.94 3.97
C PHE A 147 -16.68 -2.37 4.38
N SER A 148 -16.74 -3.28 3.40
CA SER A 148 -17.12 -4.69 3.59
C SER A 148 -16.05 -5.55 4.29
N LEU A 149 -14.79 -5.11 4.31
CA LEU A 149 -13.66 -5.92 4.81
C LEU A 149 -13.79 -6.30 6.28
N THR A 150 -14.25 -5.38 7.13
CA THR A 150 -14.36 -5.65 8.57
C THR A 150 -15.32 -6.79 8.87
N GLY A 151 -16.46 -6.83 8.15
CA GLY A 151 -17.40 -7.95 8.22
C GLY A 151 -16.77 -9.27 7.77
N LYS A 152 -15.96 -9.23 6.69
CA LYS A 152 -15.27 -10.40 6.17
C LYS A 152 -14.19 -10.91 7.13
N TRP A 153 -13.46 -10.03 7.79
CA TRP A 153 -12.51 -10.43 8.83
C TRP A 153 -13.19 -11.15 9.99
N LEU A 154 -14.33 -10.66 10.45
CA LEU A 154 -15.10 -11.32 11.51
C LEU A 154 -15.65 -12.68 11.08
N GLU A 155 -16.17 -12.78 9.84
CA GLU A 155 -16.64 -14.05 9.26
C GLU A 155 -15.51 -15.10 9.24
N LEU A 156 -14.36 -14.75 8.64
CA LEU A 156 -13.21 -15.64 8.52
C LEU A 156 -12.61 -16.03 9.87
N LEU A 157 -12.55 -15.07 10.81
CA LEU A 157 -12.05 -15.33 12.15
C LEU A 157 -12.97 -16.31 12.91
N LYS A 158 -14.29 -16.21 12.74
CA LYS A 158 -15.26 -17.17 13.31
C LYS A 158 -15.24 -18.50 12.59
N GLU A 159 -14.99 -18.54 11.30
CA GLU A 159 -14.89 -19.77 10.53
C GLU A 159 -13.68 -20.61 10.96
N ILE A 160 -12.52 -19.94 11.19
CA ILE A 160 -11.30 -20.63 11.64
C ILE A 160 -11.30 -20.93 13.15
N ALA A 161 -12.04 -20.17 13.95
CA ALA A 161 -12.15 -20.31 15.40
C ALA A 161 -13.61 -20.11 15.88
N PRO A 162 -14.50 -21.11 15.72
CA PRO A 162 -15.94 -20.99 15.95
C PRO A 162 -16.32 -20.65 17.41
N GLY A 163 -15.43 -20.89 18.37
CA GLY A 163 -15.65 -20.58 19.79
C GLY A 163 -15.57 -19.10 20.16
N ILE A 164 -15.21 -18.21 19.21
CA ILE A 164 -15.06 -16.77 19.46
C ILE A 164 -16.41 -16.12 19.75
N LYS A 165 -16.46 -15.38 20.86
CA LYS A 165 -17.63 -14.59 21.30
C LYS A 165 -17.34 -13.09 21.40
N ARG A 166 -16.08 -12.71 21.52
CA ARG A 166 -15.61 -11.32 21.63
C ARG A 166 -14.38 -11.11 20.77
N VAL A 167 -14.25 -9.92 20.21
CA VAL A 167 -13.17 -9.58 19.30
C VAL A 167 -12.59 -8.22 19.66
N ALA A 168 -11.28 -8.16 19.88
CA ALA A 168 -10.56 -6.91 20.04
C ALA A 168 -10.04 -6.42 18.68
N PHE A 169 -10.29 -5.16 18.39
CA PHE A 169 -9.79 -4.46 17.20
C PHE A 169 -8.64 -3.57 17.62
N ILE A 170 -7.45 -3.92 17.14
CA ILE A 170 -6.19 -3.25 17.51
C ILE A 170 -5.79 -2.28 16.40
N PHE A 171 -5.60 -1.01 16.74
CA PHE A 171 -5.09 0.03 15.84
C PHE A 171 -4.60 1.26 16.63
N ASP A 172 -3.82 2.10 15.96
CA ASP A 172 -3.38 3.39 16.50
C ASP A 172 -4.31 4.52 16.02
N PRO A 173 -5.15 5.10 16.90
CA PRO A 173 -6.03 6.19 16.50
C PRO A 173 -5.31 7.42 15.95
N LYS A 174 -4.07 7.69 16.37
CA LYS A 174 -3.28 8.84 15.86
C LYS A 174 -2.87 8.69 14.40
N LEU A 175 -2.75 7.44 13.93
CA LEU A 175 -2.32 7.12 12.57
C LEU A 175 -3.46 6.55 11.72
N ALA A 176 -4.58 6.19 12.34
CA ALA A 176 -5.78 5.71 11.66
C ALA A 176 -6.59 6.87 11.06
N PRO A 177 -7.29 6.65 9.94
CA PRO A 177 -8.10 7.66 9.29
C PRO A 177 -9.15 8.29 10.23
N GLY A 178 -9.27 9.62 10.17
CA GLY A 178 -10.20 10.39 10.97
C GLY A 178 -9.98 10.25 12.48
N GLY A 179 -8.72 10.05 12.93
CA GLY A 179 -8.42 9.82 14.34
C GLY A 179 -9.04 8.52 14.88
N GLY A 180 -9.15 7.51 14.02
CA GLY A 180 -9.76 6.21 14.34
C GLY A 180 -11.27 6.14 14.10
N SER A 181 -11.95 7.26 13.85
CA SER A 181 -13.41 7.28 13.64
C SER A 181 -13.85 6.45 12.43
N TYR A 182 -13.02 6.36 11.39
CA TYR A 182 -13.27 5.50 10.24
C TYR A 182 -13.38 4.04 10.68
N TYR A 183 -12.40 3.53 11.42
CA TYR A 183 -12.42 2.15 11.91
C TYR A 183 -13.53 1.90 12.91
N THR A 184 -13.79 2.83 13.83
CA THR A 184 -14.88 2.69 14.81
C THR A 184 -16.23 2.49 14.11
N ARG A 185 -16.54 3.27 13.07
CA ARG A 185 -17.77 3.09 12.29
C ARG A 185 -17.84 1.73 11.58
N LEU A 186 -16.72 1.24 11.05
CA LEU A 186 -16.66 -0.10 10.42
C LEU A 186 -16.90 -1.21 11.44
N ILE A 187 -16.32 -1.09 12.64
CA ILE A 187 -16.46 -2.04 13.73
C ILE A 187 -17.93 -2.11 14.19
N GLU A 188 -18.55 -0.96 14.46
CA GLU A 188 -19.95 -0.86 14.89
C GLU A 188 -20.91 -1.47 13.86
N ALA A 189 -20.74 -1.14 12.57
CA ALA A 189 -21.54 -1.68 11.49
C ALA A 189 -21.41 -3.21 11.35
N SER A 190 -20.21 -3.75 11.53
CA SER A 190 -19.93 -5.19 11.39
C SER A 190 -20.38 -5.99 12.61
N ALA A 191 -20.25 -5.43 13.80
CA ALA A 191 -20.63 -6.07 15.05
C ALA A 191 -22.16 -6.34 15.12
N ALA A 192 -22.96 -5.43 14.56
CA ALA A 192 -24.42 -5.57 14.54
C ALA A 192 -24.89 -6.85 13.83
N THR A 193 -24.09 -7.41 12.92
CA THR A 193 -24.44 -8.59 12.11
C THR A 193 -23.71 -9.88 12.49
N SER A 194 -22.63 -9.79 13.26
CA SER A 194 -21.67 -10.91 13.44
C SER A 194 -21.80 -11.69 14.75
N ALA A 195 -22.75 -11.35 15.62
CA ALA A 195 -22.98 -12.01 16.92
C ALA A 195 -21.68 -12.17 17.79
N VAL A 196 -20.82 -11.17 17.73
CA VAL A 196 -19.64 -11.04 18.61
C VAL A 196 -19.70 -9.71 19.36
N VAL A 197 -19.09 -9.66 20.53
CA VAL A 197 -18.92 -8.42 21.29
C VAL A 197 -17.62 -7.74 20.85
N PRO A 198 -17.68 -6.59 20.16
CA PRO A 198 -16.49 -5.88 19.75
C PRO A 198 -15.89 -5.11 20.91
N THR A 199 -14.57 -5.03 20.98
CA THR A 199 -13.80 -4.18 21.88
C THR A 199 -12.79 -3.39 21.05
N VAL A 200 -12.85 -2.07 21.12
CA VAL A 200 -11.80 -1.22 20.55
C VAL A 200 -10.61 -1.21 21.48
N ALA A 201 -9.46 -1.59 20.99
CA ALA A 201 -8.20 -1.67 21.72
C ALA A 201 -7.16 -0.71 21.09
N PRO A 202 -7.21 0.60 21.45
CA PRO A 202 -6.28 1.58 20.90
C PRO A 202 -4.88 1.34 21.46
N VAL A 203 -3.87 1.45 20.60
CA VAL A 203 -2.45 1.25 20.93
C VAL A 203 -1.59 2.28 20.22
N HIS A 204 -0.50 2.73 20.86
CA HIS A 204 0.43 3.70 20.28
C HIS A 204 1.87 3.21 20.19
N ASP A 205 2.21 2.19 20.98
CA ASP A 205 3.57 1.65 21.06
C ASP A 205 3.57 0.17 21.49
N ALA A 206 4.77 -0.42 21.59
CA ALA A 206 4.96 -1.81 21.98
C ALA A 206 4.42 -2.13 23.37
N VAL A 207 4.53 -1.21 24.33
CA VAL A 207 4.09 -1.41 25.71
C VAL A 207 2.56 -1.48 25.79
N GLU A 208 1.91 -0.58 25.06
CA GLU A 208 0.45 -0.58 24.99
C GLU A 208 -0.11 -1.79 24.25
N ILE A 209 0.59 -2.25 23.18
CA ILE A 209 0.27 -3.49 22.47
C ILE A 209 0.34 -4.70 23.43
N GLU A 210 1.43 -4.83 24.19
CA GLU A 210 1.57 -5.92 25.19
C GLU A 210 0.45 -5.89 26.21
N ARG A 211 0.18 -4.71 26.77
CA ARG A 211 -0.88 -4.53 27.76
C ARG A 211 -2.25 -4.87 27.18
N ALA A 212 -2.62 -4.31 26.04
CA ALA A 212 -3.93 -4.50 25.42
C ALA A 212 -4.20 -5.97 25.08
N ILE A 213 -3.25 -6.66 24.45
CA ILE A 213 -3.39 -8.08 24.13
C ILE A 213 -3.39 -8.93 25.40
N GLY A 214 -2.49 -8.65 26.36
CA GLY A 214 -2.42 -9.39 27.63
C GLY A 214 -3.67 -9.26 28.48
N GLU A 215 -4.26 -8.06 28.57
CA GLU A 215 -5.51 -7.84 29.30
C GLU A 215 -6.69 -8.51 28.60
N PHE A 216 -6.80 -8.37 27.27
CA PHE A 216 -7.86 -9.00 26.49
C PHE A 216 -7.81 -10.53 26.59
N ALA A 217 -6.63 -11.12 26.64
CA ALA A 217 -6.43 -12.57 26.70
C ALA A 217 -6.76 -13.21 28.06
N ARG A 218 -7.00 -12.42 29.13
CA ARG A 218 -7.40 -12.97 30.45
C ARG A 218 -8.74 -13.68 30.43
N GLU A 219 -9.60 -13.30 29.49
CA GLU A 219 -10.89 -13.94 29.31
C GLU A 219 -10.85 -14.85 28.07
N GLN A 220 -11.53 -15.98 28.17
CA GLN A 220 -11.60 -16.98 27.09
C GLN A 220 -12.48 -16.54 25.91
N ASN A 221 -12.40 -17.30 24.83
CA ASN A 221 -13.23 -17.09 23.63
C ASN A 221 -13.04 -15.72 22.96
N GLY A 222 -11.86 -15.15 23.07
CA GLY A 222 -11.45 -13.93 22.38
C GLY A 222 -10.78 -14.19 21.04
N GLY A 223 -10.89 -13.22 20.13
CA GLY A 223 -10.13 -13.14 18.89
C GLY A 223 -9.62 -11.72 18.64
N LEU A 224 -8.63 -11.57 17.78
CA LEU A 224 -8.04 -10.27 17.41
C LEU A 224 -8.30 -9.97 15.94
N VAL A 225 -8.69 -8.73 15.64
CA VAL A 225 -8.61 -8.14 14.32
C VAL A 225 -7.56 -7.04 14.38
N VAL A 226 -6.47 -7.22 13.65
CA VAL A 226 -5.37 -6.24 13.61
C VAL A 226 -5.56 -5.36 12.38
N LEU A 227 -6.00 -4.12 12.63
CA LEU A 227 -6.29 -3.16 11.56
C LEU A 227 -5.00 -2.56 10.98
N PRO A 228 -4.99 -2.23 9.67
CA PRO A 228 -3.79 -1.78 9.00
C PRO A 228 -3.47 -0.32 9.30
N ASP A 229 -2.48 -0.08 10.13
CA ASP A 229 -1.84 1.23 10.33
C ASP A 229 -0.32 1.09 10.49
N ALA A 230 0.40 2.22 10.57
CA ALA A 230 1.86 2.18 10.63
C ALA A 230 2.39 1.60 11.94
N THR A 231 1.68 1.78 13.08
CA THR A 231 2.06 1.22 14.38
C THR A 231 1.90 -0.29 14.38
N THR A 232 0.73 -0.80 13.98
CA THR A 232 0.46 -2.24 13.95
C THR A 232 1.38 -2.97 12.95
N LEU A 233 1.67 -2.36 11.81
CA LEU A 233 2.60 -2.91 10.82
C LEU A 233 4.06 -2.86 11.29
N GLY A 234 4.46 -1.80 11.98
CA GLY A 234 5.80 -1.68 12.55
C GLY A 234 6.07 -2.68 13.67
N HIS A 235 5.03 -3.05 14.43
CA HIS A 235 5.11 -4.00 15.55
C HIS A 235 4.49 -5.37 15.23
N ARG A 236 4.36 -5.73 13.95
CA ARG A 236 3.69 -6.98 13.53
C ARG A 236 4.29 -8.25 14.17
N GLU A 237 5.61 -8.32 14.29
CA GLU A 237 6.29 -9.47 14.91
C GLU A 237 5.92 -9.61 16.39
N LEU A 238 5.86 -8.49 17.12
CA LEU A 238 5.41 -8.46 18.52
C LEU A 238 3.96 -8.91 18.64
N ILE A 239 3.07 -8.39 17.79
CA ILE A 239 1.64 -8.73 17.81
C ILE A 239 1.45 -10.22 17.51
N VAL A 240 2.14 -10.77 16.53
CA VAL A 240 2.12 -12.20 16.19
C VAL A 240 2.60 -13.05 17.35
N ALA A 241 3.74 -12.68 17.97
CA ALA A 241 4.29 -13.39 19.12
C ALA A 241 3.34 -13.38 20.34
N LEU A 242 2.69 -12.24 20.62
CA LEU A 242 1.73 -12.11 21.70
C LEU A 242 0.45 -12.92 21.43
N ALA A 243 -0.09 -12.87 20.22
CA ALA A 243 -1.24 -13.68 19.81
C ALA A 243 -0.96 -15.18 20.00
N ALA A 244 0.21 -15.65 19.57
CA ALA A 244 0.65 -17.03 19.77
C ALA A 244 0.85 -17.39 21.24
N ARG A 245 1.55 -16.53 22.01
CA ARG A 245 1.82 -16.71 23.45
C ARG A 245 0.54 -16.86 24.28
N HIS A 246 -0.44 -16.03 23.98
CA HIS A 246 -1.72 -16.00 24.69
C HIS A 246 -2.77 -16.92 24.06
N ARG A 247 -2.43 -17.62 22.98
CA ARG A 247 -3.33 -18.51 22.22
C ARG A 247 -4.62 -17.80 21.76
N VAL A 248 -4.49 -16.55 21.31
CA VAL A 248 -5.63 -15.77 20.79
C VAL A 248 -5.61 -15.83 19.26
N PRO A 249 -6.63 -16.42 18.62
CA PRO A 249 -6.74 -16.39 17.16
C PRO A 249 -6.77 -14.94 16.64
N ALA A 250 -5.98 -14.66 15.61
CA ALA A 250 -5.85 -13.32 15.06
C ALA A 250 -5.96 -13.32 13.54
N ILE A 251 -6.69 -12.34 12.99
CA ILE A 251 -6.76 -12.05 11.56
C ILE A 251 -6.08 -10.71 11.26
N TYR A 252 -5.40 -10.68 10.14
CA TYR A 252 -4.58 -9.55 9.69
C TYR A 252 -5.02 -9.07 8.31
N ALA A 253 -4.72 -7.80 8.01
CA ALA A 253 -5.05 -7.23 6.71
C ALA A 253 -4.11 -7.65 5.58
N PHE A 254 -2.89 -8.13 5.90
CA PHE A 254 -1.86 -8.38 4.88
C PHE A 254 -1.19 -9.72 5.02
N ARG A 255 -0.94 -10.36 3.87
CA ARG A 255 -0.25 -11.63 3.70
C ARG A 255 1.10 -11.70 4.44
N ASP A 256 1.90 -10.64 4.35
CA ASP A 256 3.26 -10.63 4.93
C ASP A 256 3.26 -10.94 6.43
N ILE A 257 2.21 -10.55 7.17
CA ILE A 257 2.09 -10.84 8.61
C ILE A 257 1.86 -12.34 8.86
N VAL A 258 1.16 -13.03 7.95
CA VAL A 258 0.93 -14.47 8.05
C VAL A 258 2.19 -15.26 7.70
N VAL A 259 2.98 -14.77 6.75
CA VAL A 259 4.33 -15.30 6.44
C VAL A 259 5.25 -15.18 7.66
N ASP A 260 5.17 -14.09 8.40
CA ASP A 260 5.93 -13.84 9.64
C ASP A 260 5.37 -14.64 10.86
N GLY A 261 4.35 -15.51 10.65
CA GLY A 261 3.82 -16.41 11.69
C GLY A 261 2.40 -16.08 12.16
N GLY A 262 1.71 -15.12 11.59
CA GLY A 262 0.28 -14.86 11.85
C GLY A 262 -0.61 -16.03 11.42
N LEU A 263 -1.85 -16.09 11.93
CA LEU A 263 -2.78 -17.19 11.69
C LEU A 263 -3.43 -17.12 10.30
N ILE A 264 -4.08 -16.02 10.01
CA ILE A 264 -4.85 -15.81 8.78
C ILE A 264 -4.82 -14.34 8.39
N SER A 265 -4.77 -14.07 7.10
CA SER A 265 -4.99 -12.73 6.55
C SER A 265 -6.03 -12.74 5.45
N TYR A 266 -6.70 -11.60 5.32
CA TYR A 266 -7.56 -11.31 4.20
C TYR A 266 -7.44 -9.82 3.85
N GLY A 267 -6.94 -9.51 2.68
CA GLY A 267 -6.73 -8.12 2.26
C GLY A 267 -6.17 -8.00 0.85
N ILE A 268 -5.68 -6.84 0.54
CA ILE A 268 -5.16 -6.53 -0.79
C ILE A 268 -3.80 -7.16 -1.06
N ASP A 269 -3.55 -7.51 -2.32
CA ASP A 269 -2.19 -7.76 -2.81
C ASP A 269 -1.45 -6.42 -2.97
N ILE A 270 -0.61 -6.09 -1.97
CA ILE A 270 0.15 -4.83 -1.98
C ILE A 270 1.16 -4.81 -3.13
N VAL A 271 1.74 -5.94 -3.51
CA VAL A 271 2.72 -6.02 -4.61
C VAL A 271 2.06 -5.63 -5.91
N GLU A 272 0.84 -6.11 -6.16
CA GLU A 272 0.03 -5.72 -7.32
C GLU A 272 -0.33 -4.22 -7.29
N GLN A 273 -0.67 -3.70 -6.11
CA GLN A 273 -0.96 -2.28 -5.96
C GLN A 273 0.25 -1.40 -6.32
N TYR A 274 1.47 -1.84 -6.00
CA TYR A 274 2.69 -1.14 -6.39
C TYR A 274 2.97 -1.20 -7.89
N ARG A 275 2.63 -2.32 -8.57
CA ARG A 275 2.69 -2.39 -10.05
C ARG A 275 1.72 -1.40 -10.68
N GLN A 276 0.49 -1.34 -10.18
CA GLN A 276 -0.52 -0.39 -10.67
C GLN A 276 -0.11 1.06 -10.41
N ALA A 277 0.50 1.35 -9.26
CA ALA A 277 1.03 2.67 -8.93
C ALA A 277 2.13 3.11 -9.91
N ALA A 278 2.98 2.19 -10.38
CA ALA A 278 3.96 2.49 -11.42
C ALA A 278 3.29 2.93 -12.74
N GLY A 279 2.14 2.34 -13.09
CA GLY A 279 1.35 2.77 -14.24
C GLY A 279 0.79 4.20 -14.09
N TYR A 280 0.41 4.59 -12.88
CA TYR A 280 -0.03 5.97 -12.60
C TYR A 280 1.15 6.95 -12.64
N VAL A 281 2.29 6.57 -12.07
CA VAL A 281 3.54 7.35 -12.15
C VAL A 281 3.96 7.55 -13.60
N ASP A 282 3.93 6.51 -14.44
CA ASP A 282 4.22 6.60 -15.88
C ASP A 282 3.32 7.63 -16.58
N ARG A 283 2.01 7.55 -16.37
CA ARG A 283 1.06 8.49 -16.95
C ARG A 283 1.35 9.94 -16.53
N ILE A 284 1.69 10.16 -15.25
CA ILE A 284 2.03 11.49 -14.72
C ILE A 284 3.35 11.99 -15.31
N LEU A 285 4.38 11.15 -15.42
CA LEU A 285 5.65 11.50 -16.05
C LEU A 285 5.49 11.85 -17.54
N LYS A 286 4.46 11.28 -18.19
CA LYS A 286 4.04 11.59 -19.57
C LYS A 286 3.07 12.77 -19.68
N GLY A 287 2.72 13.43 -18.56
CA GLY A 287 1.95 14.68 -18.55
C GLY A 287 0.50 14.58 -18.09
N ALA A 288 0.01 13.41 -17.68
CA ALA A 288 -1.32 13.28 -17.08
C ALA A 288 -1.37 14.02 -15.72
N LYS A 289 -2.51 14.58 -15.39
CA LYS A 289 -2.71 15.28 -14.12
C LYS A 289 -3.30 14.32 -13.09
N PRO A 290 -2.82 14.30 -11.84
CA PRO A 290 -3.41 13.49 -10.76
C PRO A 290 -4.93 13.71 -10.61
N ALA A 291 -5.39 14.94 -10.77
CA ALA A 291 -6.80 15.32 -10.70
C ALA A 291 -7.71 14.56 -11.69
N GLU A 292 -7.15 14.05 -12.79
CA GLU A 292 -7.86 13.34 -13.85
C GLU A 292 -7.72 11.81 -13.73
N LEU A 293 -6.93 11.33 -12.78
CA LEU A 293 -6.69 9.92 -12.51
C LEU A 293 -7.55 9.46 -11.33
N PRO A 294 -8.63 8.68 -11.55
CA PRO A 294 -9.49 8.22 -10.46
C PRO A 294 -8.71 7.44 -9.40
N VAL A 295 -9.02 7.65 -8.13
CA VAL A 295 -8.52 6.78 -7.06
C VAL A 295 -9.10 5.39 -7.24
N GLN A 296 -8.24 4.38 -7.21
CA GLN A 296 -8.65 2.98 -7.39
C GLN A 296 -9.00 2.34 -6.05
N LEU A 297 -10.15 1.68 -6.02
CA LEU A 297 -10.50 0.75 -4.97
C LEU A 297 -9.79 -0.59 -5.22
N PRO A 298 -9.57 -1.41 -4.17
CA PRO A 298 -9.05 -2.75 -4.35
C PRO A 298 -9.95 -3.59 -5.26
N ALA A 299 -9.37 -4.17 -6.31
CA ALA A 299 -10.08 -5.05 -7.23
C ALA A 299 -9.88 -6.53 -6.91
N LYS A 300 -8.82 -6.86 -6.16
CA LYS A 300 -8.47 -8.23 -5.79
C LYS A 300 -8.08 -8.28 -4.32
N PHE A 301 -8.65 -9.26 -3.63
CA PHE A 301 -8.28 -9.61 -2.26
C PHE A 301 -7.66 -11.00 -2.28
N GLU A 302 -6.72 -11.21 -1.38
CA GLU A 302 -6.06 -12.50 -1.17
C GLU A 302 -6.25 -12.98 0.27
N MET A 303 -6.39 -14.30 0.43
CA MET A 303 -6.49 -14.97 1.72
C MET A 303 -5.28 -15.88 1.89
N THR A 304 -4.54 -15.69 2.98
CA THR A 304 -3.42 -16.56 3.36
C THR A 304 -3.69 -17.18 4.72
N ILE A 305 -3.43 -18.48 4.87
CA ILE A 305 -3.62 -19.24 6.11
C ILE A 305 -2.30 -19.91 6.48
N ASN A 306 -1.94 -19.86 7.77
CA ASN A 306 -0.77 -20.56 8.31
C ASN A 306 -1.21 -21.73 9.17
N LEU A 307 -1.06 -22.96 8.65
CA LEU A 307 -1.45 -24.19 9.35
C LEU A 307 -0.52 -24.52 10.53
N LYS A 308 0.75 -24.10 10.49
CA LYS A 308 1.65 -24.25 11.66
C LYS A 308 1.14 -23.44 12.84
N THR A 309 0.73 -22.20 12.58
CA THR A 309 0.17 -21.32 13.60
C THR A 309 -1.18 -21.86 14.08
N ALA A 310 -2.05 -22.31 13.18
CA ALA A 310 -3.32 -22.93 13.55
C ALA A 310 -3.12 -24.12 14.48
N LYS A 311 -2.18 -25.00 14.16
CA LYS A 311 -1.81 -26.17 15.01
C LYS A 311 -1.29 -25.74 16.39
N THR A 312 -0.47 -24.69 16.46
CA THR A 312 0.03 -24.13 17.73
C THR A 312 -1.11 -23.59 18.60
N LEU A 313 -2.13 -23.03 17.97
CA LEU A 313 -3.33 -22.52 18.63
C LEU A 313 -4.37 -23.63 18.91
N SER A 314 -4.10 -24.88 18.56
CA SER A 314 -5.02 -26.01 18.64
C SER A 314 -6.33 -25.78 17.87
N LEU A 315 -6.22 -25.13 16.70
CA LEU A 315 -7.33 -24.88 15.78
C LEU A 315 -7.29 -25.92 14.64
N ASP A 316 -8.46 -26.47 14.34
CA ASP A 316 -8.69 -27.31 13.17
C ASP A 316 -9.26 -26.46 12.04
N VAL A 317 -8.44 -26.18 11.05
CA VAL A 317 -8.84 -25.30 9.93
C VAL A 317 -9.72 -26.08 8.96
N PRO A 318 -10.99 -25.65 8.73
CA PRO A 318 -11.87 -26.35 7.82
C PRO A 318 -11.29 -26.51 6.42
N LEU A 319 -11.42 -27.70 5.81
CA LEU A 319 -10.89 -27.96 4.47
C LEU A 319 -11.43 -26.98 3.43
N LEU A 320 -12.71 -26.63 3.53
CA LEU A 320 -13.33 -25.64 2.63
C LEU A 320 -12.69 -24.25 2.75
N LEU A 321 -12.25 -23.87 3.95
CA LEU A 321 -11.55 -22.60 4.15
C LEU A 321 -10.15 -22.64 3.52
N GLN A 322 -9.43 -23.77 3.69
CA GLN A 322 -8.13 -24.00 3.06
C GLN A 322 -8.22 -23.96 1.52
N GLN A 323 -9.27 -24.57 0.93
CA GLN A 323 -9.48 -24.57 -0.52
C GLN A 323 -9.83 -23.19 -1.10
N ARG A 324 -10.34 -22.28 -0.29
CA ARG A 324 -10.65 -20.90 -0.67
C ARG A 324 -9.47 -19.96 -0.49
N ALA A 325 -8.42 -20.39 0.20
CA ALA A 325 -7.23 -19.59 0.40
C ALA A 325 -6.39 -19.52 -0.89
N ASP A 326 -5.87 -18.33 -1.18
CA ASP A 326 -4.91 -18.13 -2.28
C ASP A 326 -3.55 -18.78 -1.92
N GLU A 327 -3.24 -18.87 -0.62
CA GLU A 327 -2.02 -19.50 -0.12
C GLU A 327 -2.26 -20.18 1.23
N VAL A 328 -1.70 -21.39 1.37
CA VAL A 328 -1.68 -22.14 2.63
C VAL A 328 -0.23 -22.45 2.99
N ILE A 329 0.23 -21.97 4.15
CA ILE A 329 1.58 -22.18 4.69
C ILE A 329 1.54 -23.41 5.60
N GLU A 330 2.30 -24.46 5.22
CA GLU A 330 2.42 -25.72 5.93
C GLU A 330 3.68 -25.81 6.80
#